data_5d035bc98761864493917e482c39adb4
#
_entry.id   5d035bc98761864493917e482c39adb4
#
_cell.length_a   1.000
_cell.length_b   1.000
_cell.length_c   1.000
_cell.angle_alpha   90.00
_cell.angle_beta   90.00
_cell.angle_gamma   90.00
#
_symmetry.space_group_name_H-M   'P 1'
#
loop_
_entity.id
_entity.type
_entity.pdbx_description
1 polymer ?
#
loop_
_entity_poly.entity_id
_entity_poly.type
_entity_poly.pdbx_seq_one_letter_code
_entity_poly.pdbx_strand_id
1 'polypeptide(L)'
;MNLSGLKAPAGQKRAPKRIGRGMGSGRGKTATRGSKGQHSGTGFSQKRGFEGGQMPLHRRLPKRGFTNIFKKQYAIVNLKQLEKMEGDTFTPSQLVERGTIKKLHAGLKVLGNGQLTRKVRVEAHWFSKSAVEKIQAAGGEAVVISSTPGRPVDKES
;
A
#
# COMPACT_ATOMS: atom_id res chain seq x y z
N MET A 1 -12.44 -14.68 24.28
CA MET A 1 -11.09 -14.17 24.64
C MET A 1 -11.23 -13.11 25.70
N ASN A 2 -10.47 -13.19 26.79
CA ASN A 2 -10.51 -12.19 27.84
C ASN A 2 -9.39 -11.16 27.56
N LEU A 3 -9.73 -9.86 27.50
CA LEU A 3 -8.77 -8.78 27.19
C LEU A 3 -7.61 -8.71 28.19
N SER A 4 -7.84 -9.12 29.44
CA SER A 4 -6.79 -9.16 30.48
C SER A 4 -5.68 -10.19 30.18
N GLY A 5 -5.94 -11.18 29.33
CA GLY A 5 -4.97 -12.20 28.90
C GLY A 5 -4.05 -11.77 27.75
N LEU A 6 -4.31 -10.62 27.14
CA LEU A 6 -3.47 -10.10 26.03
C LEU A 6 -2.15 -9.59 26.58
N LYS A 7 -1.06 -10.28 26.29
CA LYS A 7 0.30 -9.89 26.63
C LYS A 7 1.06 -9.51 25.34
N ALA A 8 1.82 -8.41 25.41
CA ALA A 8 2.70 -8.04 24.32
C ALA A 8 3.77 -9.13 24.11
N PRO A 9 4.15 -9.45 22.87
CA PRO A 9 5.26 -10.37 22.59
C PRO A 9 6.53 -9.98 23.33
N ALA A 10 7.35 -10.97 23.71
CA ALA A 10 8.61 -10.72 24.40
C ALA A 10 9.51 -9.80 23.56
N GLY A 11 10.06 -8.75 24.21
CA GLY A 11 10.91 -7.75 23.56
C GLY A 11 10.18 -6.55 22.92
N GLN A 12 8.85 -6.54 22.83
CA GLN A 12 8.10 -5.41 22.31
C GLN A 12 8.12 -4.20 23.25
N LYS A 13 8.05 -4.43 24.56
CA LYS A 13 8.21 -3.39 25.58
C LYS A 13 9.67 -3.31 26.00
N ARG A 14 10.34 -2.22 25.67
CA ARG A 14 11.66 -1.88 26.19
C ARG A 14 11.50 -0.86 27.30
N ALA A 15 12.35 -0.94 28.34
CA ALA A 15 12.39 0.08 29.38
C ALA A 15 12.67 1.46 28.75
N PRO A 16 12.00 2.54 29.23
CA PRO A 16 12.21 3.89 28.69
C PRO A 16 13.68 4.29 28.91
N LYS A 17 14.32 4.72 27.83
CA LYS A 17 15.72 5.12 27.84
C LYS A 17 15.85 6.54 28.40
N ARG A 18 16.40 6.69 29.60
CA ARG A 18 16.66 7.97 30.23
C ARG A 18 18.06 8.45 29.88
N ILE A 19 18.18 9.65 29.30
CA ILE A 19 19.45 10.27 28.92
C ILE A 19 19.72 11.52 29.76
N GLY A 20 20.99 11.95 29.87
CA GLY A 20 21.37 13.09 30.67
C GLY A 20 21.23 12.85 32.20
N ARG A 21 21.39 11.61 32.65
CA ARG A 21 21.22 11.23 34.09
C ARG A 21 22.50 10.62 34.66
N GLY A 22 23.54 11.45 34.74
CA GLY A 22 24.82 11.07 35.33
C GLY A 22 25.78 10.34 34.41
N MET A 23 27.06 10.43 34.73
CA MET A 23 28.13 9.87 33.91
C MET A 23 28.19 8.34 33.96
N GLY A 24 27.85 7.73 35.09
CA GLY A 24 27.82 6.28 35.26
C GLY A 24 26.81 5.56 34.34
N SER A 25 25.80 6.27 33.80
CA SER A 25 24.86 5.71 32.83
C SER A 25 25.47 5.55 31.42
N GLY A 26 26.68 6.08 31.17
CA GLY A 26 27.30 6.20 29.86
C GLY A 26 26.60 7.20 28.91
N ARG A 27 25.61 7.92 29.41
CA ARG A 27 24.76 8.86 28.63
C ARG A 27 24.49 10.16 29.37
N GLY A 28 25.36 10.50 30.31
CA GLY A 28 25.35 11.77 31.03
C GLY A 28 25.84 12.93 30.15
N LYS A 29 26.11 14.08 30.79
CA LYS A 29 26.65 15.32 30.18
C LYS A 29 25.89 15.73 28.90
N THR A 30 26.35 15.32 27.73
CA THR A 30 25.80 15.71 26.41
C THR A 30 24.66 14.81 25.93
N ALA A 31 24.18 13.87 26.74
CA ALA A 31 23.10 12.96 26.40
C ALA A 31 23.30 12.20 25.06
N THR A 32 24.54 11.84 24.72
CA THR A 32 24.98 11.19 23.48
C THR A 32 24.82 12.02 22.20
N ARG A 33 24.58 13.34 22.32
CA ARG A 33 24.40 14.24 21.16
C ARG A 33 25.65 15.01 20.75
N GLY A 34 26.74 14.85 21.46
CA GLY A 34 27.95 15.63 21.24
C GLY A 34 27.83 17.06 21.80
N SER A 35 28.81 17.89 21.46
CA SER A 35 28.95 19.26 21.97
C SER A 35 28.75 20.27 20.85
N LYS A 36 27.94 21.32 21.08
CA LYS A 36 27.80 22.52 20.23
C LYS A 36 27.42 22.32 18.76
N GLY A 37 26.96 21.20 18.27
CA GLY A 37 26.55 21.03 16.88
C GLY A 37 25.06 21.38 16.68
N GLN A 38 24.66 21.63 15.45
CA GLN A 38 23.26 21.85 15.06
C GLN A 38 22.37 20.66 15.47
N HIS A 39 22.91 19.43 15.44
CA HIS A 39 22.22 18.21 15.84
C HIS A 39 22.15 18.00 17.35
N SER A 40 22.88 18.80 18.15
CA SER A 40 22.89 18.67 19.62
C SER A 40 21.63 19.19 20.29
N GLY A 41 20.87 20.06 19.63
CA GLY A 41 19.58 20.59 20.10
C GLY A 41 18.49 19.55 20.12
N THR A 42 17.63 19.62 21.14
CA THR A 42 16.42 18.80 21.19
C THR A 42 15.41 19.29 20.14
N GLY A 43 14.82 18.36 19.38
CA GLY A 43 13.83 18.71 18.34
C GLY A 43 14.44 19.14 17.00
N PHE A 44 15.77 19.10 16.85
CA PHE A 44 16.36 19.35 15.53
C PHE A 44 15.91 18.29 14.52
N SER A 45 15.43 18.77 13.39
CA SER A 45 15.10 17.95 12.20
C SER A 45 15.74 18.58 10.98
N GLN A 46 16.50 17.79 10.24
CA GLN A 46 17.11 18.25 9.00
C GLN A 46 16.05 18.46 7.92
N LYS A 47 16.03 19.64 7.29
CA LYS A 47 15.15 19.89 6.14
C LYS A 47 15.52 18.98 4.98
N ARG A 48 14.56 18.26 4.45
CA ARG A 48 14.75 17.41 3.26
C ARG A 48 15.08 18.27 2.04
N GLY A 49 16.09 17.88 1.28
CA GLY A 49 16.51 18.59 0.08
C GLY A 49 17.23 19.91 0.33
N PHE A 50 17.75 20.14 1.56
CA PHE A 50 18.58 21.31 1.86
C PHE A 50 20.01 21.09 1.34
N GLU A 51 20.50 22.01 0.52
CA GLU A 51 21.80 21.97 -0.18
C GLU A 51 22.74 23.08 0.33
N GLY A 52 22.80 23.31 1.64
CA GLY A 52 23.76 24.27 2.24
C GLY A 52 23.52 25.74 1.88
N GLY A 53 22.35 26.11 1.39
CA GLY A 53 22.03 27.47 0.92
C GLY A 53 21.98 27.60 -0.61
N GLN A 54 22.55 26.65 -1.35
CA GLN A 54 22.35 26.54 -2.79
C GLN A 54 20.89 26.25 -3.09
N MET A 55 20.37 26.79 -4.21
CA MET A 55 18.98 26.50 -4.62
C MET A 55 18.79 24.99 -4.82
N PRO A 56 17.86 24.37 -4.08
CA PRO A 56 17.63 22.94 -4.15
C PRO A 56 17.28 22.45 -5.56
N LEU A 57 17.73 21.24 -5.93
CA LEU A 57 17.54 20.68 -7.26
C LEU A 57 16.07 20.71 -7.73
N HIS A 58 15.14 20.38 -6.85
CA HIS A 58 13.69 20.40 -7.16
C HIS A 58 13.16 21.79 -7.53
N ARG A 59 13.84 22.87 -7.13
CA ARG A 59 13.50 24.25 -7.51
C ARG A 59 14.22 24.72 -8.77
N ARG A 60 15.36 24.11 -9.09
CA ARG A 60 16.11 24.41 -10.33
C ARG A 60 15.51 23.73 -11.55
N LEU A 61 14.85 22.58 -11.35
CA LEU A 61 14.20 21.86 -12.44
C LEU A 61 12.94 22.58 -12.90
N PRO A 62 12.73 22.70 -14.23
CA PRO A 62 11.50 23.29 -14.76
C PRO A 62 10.27 22.51 -14.33
N LYS A 63 9.22 23.19 -13.98
CA LYS A 63 7.91 22.56 -13.76
C LYS A 63 7.40 22.03 -15.10
N ARG A 64 6.91 20.81 -15.10
CA ARG A 64 6.33 20.19 -16.30
C ARG A 64 5.13 19.34 -15.95
N GLY A 65 4.29 19.13 -16.96
CA GLY A 65 3.11 18.31 -16.87
C GLY A 65 1.93 18.98 -16.16
N PHE A 66 0.86 18.25 -16.09
CA PHE A 66 -0.37 18.65 -15.41
C PHE A 66 -1.02 17.43 -14.77
N THR A 67 -1.92 17.65 -13.84
CA THR A 67 -2.70 16.59 -13.21
C THR A 67 -4.03 16.48 -13.93
N ASN A 68 -4.29 15.32 -14.56
CA ASN A 68 -5.59 15.03 -15.17
C ASN A 68 -6.64 14.77 -14.08
N ILE A 69 -7.52 15.75 -13.85
CA ILE A 69 -8.61 15.65 -12.86
C ILE A 69 -9.68 14.62 -13.25
N PHE A 70 -9.82 14.30 -14.54
CA PHE A 70 -10.77 13.32 -15.06
C PHE A 70 -10.23 11.89 -15.10
N LYS A 71 -9.03 11.66 -14.56
CA LYS A 71 -8.41 10.34 -14.52
C LYS A 71 -9.25 9.36 -13.72
N LYS A 72 -9.82 8.35 -14.39
CA LYS A 72 -10.53 7.25 -13.74
C LYS A 72 -9.53 6.39 -12.95
N GLN A 73 -9.75 6.25 -11.66
CA GLN A 73 -8.95 5.37 -10.79
C GLN A 73 -9.74 4.09 -10.54
N TYR A 74 -9.07 2.95 -10.63
CA TYR A 74 -9.65 1.65 -10.35
C TYR A 74 -8.99 1.03 -9.12
N ALA A 75 -9.76 0.29 -8.33
CA ALA A 75 -9.20 -0.58 -7.32
C ALA A 75 -8.46 -1.73 -8.02
N ILE A 76 -7.25 -2.05 -7.57
CA ILE A 76 -6.42 -3.09 -8.18
C ILE A 76 -6.36 -4.30 -7.26
N VAL A 77 -6.60 -5.49 -7.83
CA VAL A 77 -6.42 -6.77 -7.14
C VAL A 77 -5.56 -7.68 -8.03
N ASN A 78 -4.62 -8.37 -7.42
CA ASN A 78 -3.74 -9.33 -8.09
C ASN A 78 -4.22 -10.78 -7.88
N LEU A 79 -3.93 -11.68 -8.80
CA LEU A 79 -4.27 -13.11 -8.69
C LEU A 79 -3.69 -13.73 -7.41
N LYS A 80 -2.48 -13.32 -7.00
CA LYS A 80 -1.88 -13.76 -5.74
C LYS A 80 -2.74 -13.45 -4.51
N GLN A 81 -3.54 -12.38 -4.54
CA GLN A 81 -4.45 -12.04 -3.44
C GLN A 81 -5.69 -12.93 -3.48
N LEU A 82 -6.23 -13.18 -4.67
CA LEU A 82 -7.37 -14.08 -4.86
C LEU A 82 -7.04 -15.51 -4.45
N GLU A 83 -5.82 -15.99 -4.76
CA GLU A 83 -5.36 -17.32 -4.37
C GLU A 83 -5.33 -17.52 -2.86
N LYS A 84 -4.98 -16.49 -2.09
CA LYS A 84 -4.92 -16.52 -0.63
C LYS A 84 -6.28 -16.45 0.06
N MET A 85 -7.31 -16.06 -0.67
CA MET A 85 -8.65 -15.88 -0.12
C MET A 85 -9.47 -17.15 -0.29
N GLU A 86 -10.30 -17.46 0.66
CA GLU A 86 -11.24 -18.56 0.59
C GLU A 86 -12.45 -18.20 -0.28
N GLY A 87 -12.96 -19.17 -1.04
CA GLY A 87 -14.13 -19.05 -1.91
C GLY A 87 -13.78 -19.12 -3.40
N ASP A 88 -14.79 -19.47 -4.20
CA ASP A 88 -14.64 -19.72 -5.64
C ASP A 88 -15.21 -18.57 -6.48
N THR A 89 -16.01 -17.70 -5.90
CA THR A 89 -16.61 -16.52 -6.58
C THR A 89 -16.14 -15.24 -5.91
N PHE A 90 -15.64 -14.32 -6.72
CA PHE A 90 -15.15 -13.02 -6.27
C PHE A 90 -15.86 -11.89 -6.99
N THR A 91 -16.76 -11.22 -6.27
CA THR A 91 -17.43 -10.00 -6.73
C THR A 91 -16.78 -8.76 -6.12
N PRO A 92 -16.88 -7.57 -6.74
CA PRO A 92 -16.36 -6.33 -6.17
C PRO A 92 -16.88 -6.04 -4.75
N SER A 93 -18.17 -6.33 -4.49
CA SER A 93 -18.80 -6.14 -3.18
C SER A 93 -18.17 -7.02 -2.10
N GLN A 94 -18.00 -8.30 -2.38
CA GLN A 94 -17.35 -9.25 -1.46
C GLN A 94 -15.90 -8.86 -1.13
N LEU A 95 -15.16 -8.32 -2.11
CA LEU A 95 -13.78 -7.88 -1.90
C LEU A 95 -13.69 -6.63 -1.01
N VAL A 96 -14.69 -5.77 -1.05
CA VAL A 96 -14.81 -4.62 -0.13
C VAL A 96 -15.19 -5.09 1.28
N GLU A 97 -16.17 -5.98 1.42
CA GLU A 97 -16.61 -6.55 2.71
C GLU A 97 -15.47 -7.30 3.42
N ARG A 98 -14.69 -8.07 2.68
CA ARG A 98 -13.50 -8.78 3.20
C ARG A 98 -12.31 -7.84 3.50
N GLY A 99 -12.42 -6.54 3.18
CA GLY A 99 -11.37 -5.56 3.43
C GLY A 99 -10.14 -5.65 2.51
N THR A 100 -10.19 -6.48 1.47
CA THR A 100 -9.11 -6.59 0.47
C THR A 100 -8.98 -5.30 -0.32
N ILE A 101 -10.10 -4.64 -0.57
CA ILE A 101 -10.22 -3.34 -1.21
C ILE A 101 -10.84 -2.37 -0.22
N LYS A 102 -10.21 -1.24 0.01
CA LYS A 102 -10.76 -0.19 0.89
C LYS A 102 -11.84 0.65 0.21
N LYS A 103 -11.64 0.97 -1.07
CA LYS A 103 -12.56 1.78 -1.89
C LYS A 103 -12.56 1.27 -3.32
N LEU A 104 -13.74 1.12 -3.90
CA LEU A 104 -13.88 0.61 -5.27
C LEU A 104 -13.52 1.66 -6.33
N HIS A 105 -13.60 2.97 -6.01
CA HIS A 105 -13.39 4.07 -6.97
C HIS A 105 -14.27 3.95 -8.22
N ALA A 106 -13.66 4.01 -9.41
CA ALA A 106 -14.36 3.86 -10.69
C ALA A 106 -14.67 2.41 -11.07
N GLY A 107 -14.18 1.44 -10.28
CA GLY A 107 -14.41 0.01 -10.50
C GLY A 107 -13.22 -0.85 -10.06
N LEU A 108 -13.32 -2.14 -10.31
CA LEU A 108 -12.31 -3.15 -10.00
C LEU A 108 -11.49 -3.50 -11.25
N LYS A 109 -10.18 -3.56 -11.11
CA LYS A 109 -9.24 -4.05 -12.12
C LYS A 109 -8.42 -5.21 -11.59
N VAL A 110 -8.44 -6.35 -12.30
CA VAL A 110 -7.68 -7.55 -11.95
C VAL A 110 -6.40 -7.63 -12.75
N LEU A 111 -5.28 -7.83 -12.07
CA LEU A 111 -3.94 -7.95 -12.67
C LEU A 111 -3.37 -9.36 -12.49
N GLY A 112 -2.61 -9.82 -13.49
CA GLY A 112 -2.06 -11.17 -13.57
C GLY A 112 -0.83 -11.45 -12.71
N ASN A 113 -0.55 -10.65 -11.67
CA ASN A 113 0.58 -10.93 -10.78
C ASN A 113 0.23 -12.10 -9.82
N GLY A 114 1.06 -13.13 -9.86
CA GLY A 114 0.86 -14.39 -9.15
C GLY A 114 0.44 -15.52 -10.07
N GLN A 115 0.23 -16.69 -9.48
CA GLN A 115 -0.33 -17.88 -10.13
C GLN A 115 -1.63 -18.23 -9.44
N LEU A 116 -2.53 -18.86 -10.17
CA LEU A 116 -3.80 -19.36 -9.69
C LEU A 116 -3.82 -20.86 -9.93
N THR A 117 -4.04 -21.65 -8.86
CA THR A 117 -4.03 -23.12 -8.93
C THR A 117 -5.43 -23.72 -8.90
N ARG A 118 -6.42 -22.92 -8.51
CA ARG A 118 -7.81 -23.37 -8.34
C ARG A 118 -8.76 -22.68 -9.31
N LYS A 119 -9.88 -23.31 -9.58
CA LYS A 119 -10.96 -22.72 -10.37
C LYS A 119 -11.62 -21.60 -9.60
N VAL A 120 -11.67 -20.41 -10.18
CA VAL A 120 -12.36 -19.26 -9.58
C VAL A 120 -13.16 -18.52 -10.64
N ARG A 121 -14.32 -18.01 -10.24
CA ARG A 121 -15.10 -17.06 -11.02
C ARG A 121 -14.84 -15.66 -10.48
N VAL A 122 -14.31 -14.79 -11.32
CA VAL A 122 -13.97 -13.42 -10.93
C VAL A 122 -14.78 -12.43 -11.73
N GLU A 123 -15.51 -11.58 -11.04
CA GLU A 123 -16.31 -10.51 -11.63
C GLU A 123 -15.60 -9.17 -11.43
N ALA A 124 -15.22 -8.49 -12.51
CA ALA A 124 -14.51 -7.22 -12.45
C ALA A 124 -14.82 -6.34 -13.67
N HIS A 125 -14.52 -5.04 -13.58
CA HIS A 125 -14.73 -4.09 -14.66
C HIS A 125 -13.63 -4.18 -15.73
N TRP A 126 -12.40 -4.55 -15.31
CA TRP A 126 -11.24 -4.68 -16.20
C TRP A 126 -10.35 -5.83 -15.77
N PHE A 127 -9.80 -6.50 -16.78
CA PHE A 127 -8.78 -7.54 -16.61
C PHE A 127 -7.55 -7.19 -17.44
N SER A 128 -6.35 -7.53 -16.95
CA SER A 128 -5.16 -7.54 -17.81
C SER A 128 -5.18 -8.81 -18.68
N LYS A 129 -4.57 -8.77 -19.87
CA LYS A 129 -4.47 -9.94 -20.77
C LYS A 129 -3.90 -11.16 -20.03
N SER A 130 -2.78 -10.97 -19.31
CA SER A 130 -2.16 -12.03 -18.51
C SER A 130 -3.04 -12.54 -17.34
N ALA A 131 -3.98 -11.74 -16.84
CA ALA A 131 -4.90 -12.21 -15.81
C ALA A 131 -5.96 -13.14 -16.41
N VAL A 132 -6.51 -12.79 -17.57
CA VAL A 132 -7.50 -13.62 -18.27
C VAL A 132 -6.89 -14.97 -18.62
N GLU A 133 -5.70 -14.98 -19.25
CA GLU A 133 -4.98 -16.20 -19.62
C GLU A 133 -4.76 -17.15 -18.42
N LYS A 134 -4.32 -16.59 -17.28
CA LYS A 134 -4.06 -17.37 -16.06
C LYS A 134 -5.34 -17.89 -15.40
N ILE A 135 -6.43 -17.11 -15.41
CA ILE A 135 -7.73 -17.55 -14.89
C ILE A 135 -8.28 -18.68 -15.75
N GLN A 136 -8.20 -18.56 -17.07
CA GLN A 136 -8.63 -19.59 -18.01
C GLN A 136 -7.76 -20.85 -17.92
N ALA A 137 -6.44 -20.70 -17.81
CA ALA A 137 -5.51 -21.83 -17.63
C ALA A 137 -5.79 -22.62 -16.35
N ALA A 138 -6.26 -21.96 -15.27
CA ALA A 138 -6.70 -22.59 -14.04
C ALA A 138 -8.13 -23.16 -14.13
N GLY A 139 -8.80 -23.08 -15.30
CA GLY A 139 -10.16 -23.52 -15.51
C GLY A 139 -11.22 -22.63 -14.89
N GLY A 140 -10.86 -21.40 -14.54
CA GLY A 140 -11.75 -20.39 -13.97
C GLY A 140 -12.45 -19.53 -15.05
N GLU A 141 -13.33 -18.64 -14.60
CA GLU A 141 -14.11 -17.74 -15.45
C GLU A 141 -13.85 -16.28 -15.08
N ALA A 142 -13.53 -15.45 -16.09
CA ALA A 142 -13.41 -14.01 -15.94
C ALA A 142 -14.64 -13.32 -16.54
N VAL A 143 -15.45 -12.67 -15.69
CA VAL A 143 -16.69 -12.00 -16.08
C VAL A 143 -16.48 -10.49 -16.01
N VAL A 144 -16.67 -9.81 -17.16
CA VAL A 144 -16.58 -8.35 -17.20
C VAL A 144 -17.93 -7.74 -16.84
N ILE A 145 -17.93 -6.88 -15.82
CA ILE A 145 -19.10 -6.15 -15.36
C ILE A 145 -19.07 -4.75 -16.00
N SER A 146 -20.15 -4.37 -16.68
CA SER A 146 -20.33 -3.01 -17.19
C SER A 146 -20.59 -2.05 -16.01
N SER A 147 -19.84 -0.95 -15.96
CA SER A 147 -20.03 0.12 -14.95
C SER A 147 -21.24 1.03 -15.25
N THR A 148 -21.93 0.81 -16.36
CA THR A 148 -23.10 1.60 -16.77
C THR A 148 -24.23 0.64 -17.12
N PRO A 149 -25.41 0.71 -16.50
CA PRO A 149 -26.55 -0.07 -16.94
C PRO A 149 -26.92 0.37 -18.37
N GLY A 150 -26.75 -0.51 -19.35
CA GLY A 150 -27.20 -0.31 -20.73
C GLY A 150 -26.15 -0.17 -21.84
N ARG A 151 -24.85 -0.28 -21.56
CA ARG A 151 -23.86 -0.31 -22.62
C ARG A 151 -23.35 -1.74 -22.84
N PRO A 152 -23.58 -2.36 -24.02
CA PRO A 152 -23.04 -3.67 -24.33
C PRO A 152 -21.50 -3.59 -24.34
N VAL A 153 -20.86 -4.63 -23.81
CA VAL A 153 -19.42 -4.79 -23.83
C VAL A 153 -19.04 -5.15 -25.26
N ASP A 154 -18.42 -4.23 -25.97
CA ASP A 154 -17.80 -4.54 -27.24
C ASP A 154 -16.70 -5.57 -26.96
N LYS A 155 -16.91 -6.78 -27.51
CA LYS A 155 -15.89 -7.82 -27.60
C LYS A 155 -14.91 -7.37 -28.66
N GLU A 156 -13.94 -6.55 -28.29
CA GLU A 156 -12.82 -6.28 -29.16
C GLU A 156 -11.75 -7.35 -28.98
N SER A 157 -11.42 -7.91 -30.11
CA SER A 157 -10.47 -8.94 -30.51
C SER A 157 -9.10 -8.88 -29.85
#